data_143fef6d057c3ff7f490e57216cceb72
#
_entry.id   143fef6d057c3ff7f490e57216cceb72
#
_cell.length_a   1.000
_cell.length_b   1.000
_cell.length_c   1.000
_cell.angle_alpha   90.00
_cell.angle_beta   90.00
_cell.angle_gamma   90.00
#
_symmetry.space_group_name_H-M   'P 1'
#
loop_
_entity.id
_entity.type
_entity.pdbx_description
1 polymer ?
#
loop_
_entity_poly.entity_id
_entity_poly.type
_entity_poly.pdbx_seq_one_letter_code
_entity_poly.pdbx_strand_id
1 'polypeptide(L)'
;MAHRLATIETAGRLRTIRVESFDGTHGTGTVLADGDLGGFLQDVTLSASASAGESIEFSARQLAPVIPNPRKVLCTGLNFREHIVEMGHPVPDHPTLFAKFATGLTTPYGNVRVPRAMAQKLDYEGELAIVMGHGGQIAGYAVMNDFSQRDWQYRTQQWLQGKNLDESSALGPWLTMATDEKGQPFDPVAAGAMLRTWVNGELRQEHSLADLVFKPQELVEYVENFATLEAGDVIALGTPAGVGHGMTPPQYLGHGDTVEVEIEGLGRVSSTIDVR
;
A
#
# COMPACT_ATOMS: atom_id res chain seq x y z
N MET A 1 10.78 -2.44 18.79
CA MET A 1 9.70 -2.36 17.78
C MET A 1 10.33 -1.84 16.52
N ALA A 2 9.85 -2.25 15.33
CA ALA A 2 10.32 -1.68 14.09
C ALA A 2 9.98 -0.19 14.01
N HIS A 3 10.89 0.61 13.42
CA HIS A 3 10.63 2.04 13.20
C HIS A 3 9.48 2.24 12.20
N ARG A 4 8.70 3.28 12.43
CA ARG A 4 7.66 3.74 11.52
C ARG A 4 8.05 5.09 10.95
N LEU A 5 8.21 5.16 9.65
CA LEU A 5 8.54 6.39 8.94
C LEU A 5 7.35 6.82 8.08
N ALA A 6 7.02 8.10 8.07
CA ALA A 6 5.92 8.63 7.29
C ALA A 6 6.32 9.89 6.52
N THR A 7 5.64 10.11 5.42
CA THR A 7 5.60 11.42 4.75
C THR A 7 4.40 12.19 5.26
N ILE A 8 4.60 13.40 5.75
CA ILE A 8 3.52 14.32 6.14
C ILE A 8 3.60 15.60 5.32
N GLU A 9 2.44 16.23 5.12
CA GLU A 9 2.34 17.55 4.53
C GLU A 9 2.03 18.60 5.59
N THR A 10 2.90 19.60 5.71
CA THR A 10 2.74 20.71 6.64
C THR A 10 3.00 22.02 5.92
N ALA A 11 2.06 22.97 5.96
CA ALA A 11 2.18 24.27 5.30
C ALA A 11 2.60 24.17 3.81
N GLY A 12 2.05 23.18 3.08
CA GLY A 12 2.33 22.95 1.65
C GLY A 12 3.72 22.37 1.36
N ARG A 13 4.39 21.80 2.37
CA ARG A 13 5.69 21.13 2.23
C ARG A 13 5.62 19.71 2.76
N LEU A 14 6.27 18.80 2.05
CA LEU A 14 6.45 17.43 2.52
C LEU A 14 7.62 17.37 3.50
N ARG A 15 7.45 16.56 4.54
CA ARG A 15 8.47 16.26 5.54
C ARG A 15 8.46 14.76 5.84
N THR A 16 9.63 14.20 5.98
CA THR A 16 9.81 12.83 6.47
C THR A 16 9.90 12.84 7.97
N ILE A 17 9.07 12.05 8.64
CA ILE A 17 9.06 11.92 10.09
C ILE A 17 9.24 10.47 10.55
N ARG A 18 9.81 10.28 11.73
CA ARG A 18 9.67 9.06 12.51
C ARG A 18 8.42 9.20 13.38
N VAL A 19 7.49 8.26 13.25
CA VAL A 19 6.24 8.25 14.02
C VAL A 19 6.50 7.65 15.40
N GLU A 20 6.21 8.41 16.46
CA GLU A 20 6.35 7.98 17.86
C GLU A 20 5.03 7.45 18.40
N SER A 21 3.92 8.14 18.14
CA SER A 21 2.58 7.75 18.54
C SER A 21 1.54 8.12 17.48
N PHE A 22 0.43 7.37 17.47
CA PHE A 22 -0.74 7.68 16.64
C PHE A 22 -1.98 7.00 17.25
N ASP A 23 -3.06 7.77 17.46
CA ASP A 23 -4.32 7.31 18.08
C ASP A 23 -5.44 7.01 17.06
N GLY A 24 -5.15 7.09 15.76
CA GLY A 24 -6.11 6.97 14.65
C GLY A 24 -6.51 8.33 14.07
N THR A 25 -6.31 9.43 14.77
CA THR A 25 -6.67 10.79 14.36
C THR A 25 -5.50 11.77 14.45
N HIS A 26 -4.71 11.66 15.49
CA HIS A 26 -3.55 12.51 15.77
C HIS A 26 -2.35 11.67 16.18
N GLY A 27 -1.18 12.19 15.96
CA GLY A 27 0.08 11.55 16.33
C GLY A 27 1.18 12.53 16.65
N THR A 28 2.27 11.99 17.19
CA THR A 28 3.52 12.71 17.41
C THR A 28 4.64 12.03 16.66
N GLY A 29 5.64 12.80 16.30
CA GLY A 29 6.81 12.27 15.61
C GLY A 29 8.01 13.18 15.70
N THR A 30 9.13 12.69 15.20
CA THR A 30 10.37 13.45 15.06
C THR A 30 10.64 13.68 13.57
N VAL A 31 10.86 14.94 13.18
CA VAL A 31 11.23 15.29 11.80
C VAL A 31 12.63 14.79 11.51
N LEU A 32 12.80 14.02 10.45
CA LEU A 32 14.09 13.48 10.02
C LEU A 32 14.68 14.26 8.85
N ALA A 33 13.82 14.74 7.94
CA ALA A 33 14.25 15.52 6.78
C ALA A 33 13.09 16.38 6.23
N ASP A 34 13.44 17.46 5.53
CA ASP A 34 12.54 18.11 4.58
C ASP A 34 12.47 17.26 3.30
N GLY A 35 11.28 17.16 2.70
CA GLY A 35 11.00 16.29 1.57
C GLY A 35 10.28 15.01 1.95
N ASP A 36 9.96 14.20 0.94
CA ASP A 36 9.24 12.94 1.12
C ASP A 36 10.16 11.77 1.50
N LEU A 37 9.56 10.69 1.97
CA LEU A 37 10.27 9.49 2.38
C LEU A 37 11.02 8.82 1.20
N GLY A 38 10.52 8.93 -0.04
CA GLY A 38 11.21 8.40 -1.21
C GLY A 38 12.58 9.04 -1.41
N GLY A 39 12.64 10.39 -1.35
CA GLY A 39 13.90 11.14 -1.38
C GLY A 39 14.82 10.82 -0.20
N PHE A 40 14.25 10.67 1.00
CA PHE A 40 15.00 10.29 2.20
C PHE A 40 15.63 8.90 2.06
N LEU A 41 14.91 7.92 1.53
CA LEU A 41 15.44 6.57 1.30
C LEU A 41 16.54 6.54 0.23
N GLN A 42 16.50 7.45 -0.75
CA GLN A 42 17.51 7.57 -1.79
C GLN A 42 18.81 8.20 -1.28
N ASP A 43 18.76 8.98 -0.20
CA ASP A 43 19.93 9.62 0.39
C ASP A 43 20.52 8.78 1.52
N VAL A 44 21.59 8.04 1.19
CA VAL A 44 22.28 7.15 2.14
C VAL A 44 22.85 7.94 3.34
N THR A 45 23.15 9.22 3.16
CA THR A 45 23.74 10.04 4.24
C THR A 45 22.70 10.50 5.25
N LEU A 46 21.48 10.79 4.80
CA LEU A 46 20.36 11.18 5.67
C LEU A 46 19.85 10.00 6.51
N SER A 47 19.76 8.82 5.91
CA SER A 47 19.27 7.61 6.61
C SER A 47 20.22 7.17 7.75
N ALA A 48 21.52 7.44 7.63
CA ALA A 48 22.52 7.09 8.64
C ALA A 48 22.66 8.13 9.78
N SER A 49 22.20 9.38 9.58
CA SER A 49 22.43 10.51 10.50
C SER A 49 21.20 10.99 11.27
N ALA A 50 20.04 10.41 11.06
CA ALA A 50 18.75 10.86 11.58
C ALA A 50 18.57 10.64 13.09
N SER A 51 19.34 11.34 13.94
CA SER A 51 19.35 11.10 15.38
C SER A 51 18.67 12.16 16.26
N ALA A 52 18.41 13.38 15.80
CA ALA A 52 17.75 14.40 16.61
C ALA A 52 17.08 15.47 15.73
N GLY A 53 15.81 15.30 15.49
CA GLY A 53 14.97 16.27 14.78
C GLY A 53 14.03 17.03 15.70
N GLU A 54 13.32 18.00 15.14
CA GLU A 54 12.22 18.73 15.78
C GLU A 54 11.07 17.75 16.09
N SER A 55 10.52 17.82 17.31
CA SER A 55 9.29 17.12 17.63
C SER A 55 8.10 17.82 16.97
N ILE A 56 7.20 17.05 16.38
CA ILE A 56 6.02 17.55 15.69
C ILE A 56 4.77 16.78 16.09
N GLU A 57 3.65 17.50 16.20
CA GLU A 57 2.31 16.91 16.22
C GLU A 57 1.72 16.93 14.81
N PHE A 58 0.98 15.89 14.45
CA PHE A 58 0.32 15.78 13.17
C PHE A 58 -1.05 15.12 13.28
N SER A 59 -1.94 15.44 12.37
CA SER A 59 -3.23 14.76 12.19
C SER A 59 -3.17 13.73 11.07
N ALA A 60 -4.12 12.77 11.08
CA ALA A 60 -4.28 11.77 10.02
C ALA A 60 -4.37 12.41 8.61
N ARG A 61 -4.98 13.59 8.50
CA ARG A 61 -5.14 14.30 7.22
C ARG A 61 -3.84 14.89 6.66
N GLN A 62 -2.81 15.01 7.48
CA GLN A 62 -1.49 15.47 7.06
C GLN A 62 -0.60 14.34 6.56
N LEU A 63 -1.00 13.08 6.77
CA LEU A 63 -0.31 11.94 6.20
C LEU A 63 -0.49 11.95 4.67
N ALA A 64 0.60 12.03 3.93
CA ALA A 64 0.66 11.82 2.49
C ALA A 64 0.80 10.32 2.18
N PRO A 65 0.68 9.88 0.91
CA PRO A 65 1.13 8.54 0.54
C PRO A 65 2.53 8.31 1.09
N VAL A 66 2.81 7.12 1.59
CA VAL A 66 4.11 6.85 2.24
C VAL A 66 5.29 7.17 1.31
N ILE A 67 5.13 6.87 0.03
CA ILE A 67 6.00 7.32 -1.07
C ILE A 67 5.11 8.06 -2.08
N PRO A 68 5.08 9.40 -2.09
CA PRO A 68 4.17 10.16 -2.96
C PRO A 68 4.53 10.05 -4.45
N ASN A 69 5.81 9.93 -4.78
CA ASN A 69 6.30 9.93 -6.16
C ASN A 69 7.30 8.80 -6.41
N PRO A 70 6.87 7.52 -6.27
CA PRO A 70 7.74 6.40 -6.62
C PRO A 70 8.02 6.40 -8.12
N ARG A 71 9.23 6.00 -8.52
CA ARG A 71 9.57 5.88 -9.95
C ARG A 71 8.85 4.69 -10.58
N LYS A 72 8.64 3.62 -9.82
CA LYS A 72 7.88 2.44 -10.21
C LYS A 72 6.89 2.05 -9.13
N VAL A 73 5.68 1.72 -9.54
CA VAL A 73 4.71 1.00 -8.74
C VAL A 73 4.34 -0.24 -9.53
N LEU A 74 4.77 -1.39 -9.04
CA LEU A 74 4.41 -2.68 -9.61
C LEU A 74 3.37 -3.34 -8.71
N CYS A 75 2.42 -4.01 -9.32
CA CYS A 75 1.40 -4.76 -8.60
C CYS A 75 1.41 -6.21 -9.06
N THR A 76 1.18 -7.12 -8.14
CA THR A 76 1.14 -8.55 -8.41
C THR A 76 -0.30 -9.04 -8.36
N GLY A 77 -0.83 -9.53 -9.47
CA GLY A 77 -2.13 -10.19 -9.50
C GLY A 77 -2.03 -11.68 -9.16
N LEU A 78 -3.12 -12.27 -8.66
CA LEU A 78 -3.24 -13.72 -8.42
C LEU A 78 -2.12 -14.25 -7.51
N ASN A 79 -1.87 -13.59 -6.37
CA ASN A 79 -0.77 -13.95 -5.47
C ASN A 79 -1.23 -14.51 -4.10
N PHE A 80 -2.52 -14.57 -3.83
CA PHE A 80 -3.06 -15.29 -2.67
C PHE A 80 -3.71 -16.59 -3.13
N ARG A 81 -3.36 -17.71 -2.52
CA ARG A 81 -3.83 -19.04 -2.94
C ARG A 81 -5.35 -19.16 -2.91
N GLU A 82 -5.99 -18.69 -1.84
CA GLU A 82 -7.44 -18.74 -1.72
C GLU A 82 -8.13 -17.84 -2.75
N HIS A 83 -7.59 -16.65 -3.02
CA HIS A 83 -8.12 -15.76 -4.07
C HIS A 83 -8.01 -16.35 -5.47
N ILE A 84 -6.92 -17.04 -5.78
CA ILE A 84 -6.72 -17.76 -7.05
C ILE A 84 -7.84 -18.81 -7.23
N VAL A 85 -8.14 -19.56 -6.16
CA VAL A 85 -9.22 -20.56 -6.17
C VAL A 85 -10.58 -19.90 -6.30
N GLU A 86 -10.86 -18.81 -5.57
CA GLU A 86 -12.09 -18.01 -5.66
C GLU A 86 -12.36 -17.56 -7.09
N MET A 87 -11.33 -17.08 -7.79
CA MET A 87 -11.42 -16.60 -9.17
C MET A 87 -11.39 -17.71 -10.22
N GLY A 88 -11.29 -18.98 -9.81
CA GLY A 88 -11.30 -20.15 -10.70
C GLY A 88 -10.06 -20.31 -11.57
N HIS A 89 -8.92 -19.75 -11.15
CA HIS A 89 -7.65 -19.85 -11.87
C HIS A 89 -6.74 -20.96 -11.31
N PRO A 90 -5.86 -21.56 -12.13
CA PRO A 90 -4.76 -22.37 -11.63
C PRO A 90 -3.73 -21.47 -10.91
N VAL A 91 -3.02 -22.04 -9.95
CA VAL A 91 -1.87 -21.35 -9.33
C VAL A 91 -0.83 -21.06 -10.42
N PRO A 92 -0.42 -19.81 -10.60
CA PRO A 92 0.48 -19.43 -11.69
C PRO A 92 1.91 -19.90 -11.40
N ASP A 93 2.65 -20.32 -12.45
CA ASP A 93 4.06 -20.66 -12.36
C ASP A 93 4.98 -19.43 -12.24
N HIS A 94 4.48 -18.26 -12.66
CA HIS A 94 5.20 -16.98 -12.63
C HIS A 94 4.29 -15.84 -12.14
N PRO A 95 4.84 -14.82 -11.47
CA PRO A 95 4.08 -13.67 -11.02
C PRO A 95 3.40 -12.93 -12.19
N THR A 96 2.10 -12.66 -12.07
CA THR A 96 1.40 -11.76 -12.99
C THR A 96 1.63 -10.33 -12.54
N LEU A 97 2.42 -9.56 -13.29
CA LEU A 97 2.78 -8.20 -12.95
C LEU A 97 2.04 -7.19 -13.84
N PHE A 98 1.64 -6.08 -13.22
CA PHE A 98 1.15 -4.89 -13.92
C PHE A 98 1.66 -3.62 -13.24
N ALA A 99 1.62 -2.50 -13.96
CA ALA A 99 2.08 -1.22 -13.42
C ALA A 99 0.90 -0.38 -12.91
N LYS A 100 1.16 0.35 -11.83
CA LYS A 100 0.34 1.48 -11.38
C LYS A 100 1.14 2.77 -11.51
N PHE A 101 0.48 3.87 -11.87
CA PHE A 101 1.14 5.18 -11.94
C PHE A 101 1.19 5.81 -10.54
N ALA A 102 2.21 6.62 -10.29
CA ALA A 102 2.33 7.37 -9.04
C ALA A 102 1.11 8.27 -8.79
N THR A 103 0.51 8.84 -9.85
CA THR A 103 -0.73 9.64 -9.76
C THR A 103 -1.94 8.85 -9.26
N GLY A 104 -1.91 7.52 -9.35
CA GLY A 104 -2.96 6.65 -8.80
C GLY A 104 -2.87 6.49 -7.28
N LEU A 105 -1.77 6.88 -6.64
CA LEU A 105 -1.61 6.79 -5.19
C LEU A 105 -2.30 7.97 -4.50
N THR A 106 -2.85 7.70 -3.30
CA THR A 106 -3.50 8.73 -2.48
C THR A 106 -3.15 8.57 -0.99
N THR A 107 -3.58 9.54 -0.20
CA THR A 107 -3.33 9.59 1.24
C THR A 107 -3.93 8.38 1.94
N PRO A 108 -3.33 7.93 3.07
CA PRO A 108 -3.85 6.79 3.83
C PRO A 108 -5.22 7.04 4.46
N TYR A 109 -5.59 8.31 4.66
CA TYR A 109 -6.88 8.71 5.23
C TYR A 109 -7.49 9.84 4.39
N GLY A 110 -8.53 9.53 3.62
CA GLY A 110 -9.11 10.56 2.76
C GLY A 110 -10.27 10.07 1.90
N ASN A 111 -10.67 10.95 0.99
CA ASN A 111 -11.73 10.66 0.03
C ASN A 111 -11.12 10.22 -1.30
N VAL A 112 -11.62 9.12 -1.84
CA VAL A 112 -11.34 8.69 -3.21
C VAL A 112 -12.41 9.28 -4.12
N ARG A 113 -11.99 10.19 -5.00
CA ARG A 113 -12.88 10.86 -5.96
C ARG A 113 -13.02 10.00 -7.21
N VAL A 114 -14.24 9.55 -7.48
CA VAL A 114 -14.52 8.64 -8.59
C VAL A 114 -15.44 9.31 -9.60
N PRO A 115 -15.02 9.50 -10.86
CA PRO A 115 -15.91 9.96 -11.91
C PRO A 115 -17.10 9.00 -12.05
N ARG A 116 -18.33 9.52 -12.17
CA ARG A 116 -19.56 8.72 -12.28
C ARG A 116 -19.46 7.62 -13.35
N ALA A 117 -18.79 7.90 -14.46
CA ALA A 117 -18.56 6.94 -15.54
C ALA A 117 -17.67 5.74 -15.15
N MET A 118 -16.90 5.85 -14.06
CA MET A 118 -15.98 4.83 -13.56
C MET A 118 -16.47 4.18 -12.23
N ALA A 119 -17.63 4.58 -11.73
CA ALA A 119 -18.13 4.15 -10.42
C ALA A 119 -19.02 2.90 -10.47
N GLN A 120 -19.31 2.34 -11.66
CA GLN A 120 -20.29 1.25 -11.79
C GLN A 120 -19.87 -0.06 -11.13
N LYS A 121 -18.57 -0.39 -11.20
CA LYS A 121 -18.00 -1.61 -10.64
C LYS A 121 -16.70 -1.30 -9.89
N LEU A 122 -16.75 -0.29 -9.02
CA LEU A 122 -15.64 0.05 -8.15
C LEU A 122 -15.51 -1.01 -7.05
N ASP A 123 -14.30 -1.50 -6.86
CA ASP A 123 -13.99 -2.57 -5.92
C ASP A 123 -12.74 -2.23 -5.10
N TYR A 124 -12.61 -2.89 -3.96
CA TYR A 124 -11.48 -2.76 -3.04
C TYR A 124 -10.56 -3.98 -3.14
N GLU A 125 -9.28 -3.76 -2.90
CA GLU A 125 -8.26 -4.80 -2.79
C GLU A 125 -7.27 -4.42 -1.69
N GLY A 126 -7.45 -5.02 -0.48
CA GLY A 126 -6.47 -4.87 0.59
C GLY A 126 -5.18 -5.62 0.26
N GLU A 127 -4.03 -4.95 0.36
CA GLU A 127 -2.73 -5.50 -0.03
C GLU A 127 -1.62 -5.12 0.94
N LEU A 128 -0.62 -6.01 1.04
CA LEU A 128 0.70 -5.67 1.54
C LEU A 128 1.48 -4.98 0.41
N ALA A 129 2.10 -3.85 0.70
CA ALA A 129 3.07 -3.20 -0.18
C ALA A 129 4.47 -3.26 0.45
N ILE A 130 5.48 -3.58 -0.36
CA ILE A 130 6.89 -3.41 0.01
C ILE A 130 7.44 -2.15 -0.65
N VAL A 131 8.32 -1.46 0.07
CA VAL A 131 9.07 -0.31 -0.44
C VAL A 131 10.53 -0.71 -0.52
N MET A 132 11.14 -0.44 -1.66
CA MET A 132 12.53 -0.77 -1.92
C MET A 132 13.48 0.20 -1.25
N GLY A 133 14.58 -0.33 -0.77
CA GLY A 133 15.76 0.39 -0.31
C GLY A 133 16.89 0.31 -1.34
N HIS A 134 18.09 0.61 -0.91
CA HIS A 134 19.28 0.50 -1.75
C HIS A 134 19.65 -0.98 -2.02
N GLY A 135 20.24 -1.23 -3.22
CA GLY A 135 20.84 -2.52 -3.57
C GLY A 135 19.85 -3.68 -3.62
N GLY A 136 18.61 -3.44 -4.06
CA GLY A 136 17.59 -4.49 -4.17
C GLY A 136 17.04 -4.97 -2.81
N GLN A 137 17.33 -4.28 -1.71
CA GLN A 137 16.83 -4.64 -0.38
C GLN A 137 15.44 -4.06 -0.15
N ILE A 138 14.63 -4.77 0.61
CA ILE A 138 13.33 -4.26 1.10
C ILE A 138 13.62 -3.30 2.25
N ALA A 139 13.27 -2.01 2.10
CA ALA A 139 13.37 -1.02 3.18
C ALA A 139 12.31 -1.25 4.25
N GLY A 140 11.10 -1.64 3.84
CA GLY A 140 10.00 -1.87 4.77
C GLY A 140 8.68 -2.20 4.09
N TYR A 141 7.62 -2.17 4.89
CA TYR A 141 6.29 -2.63 4.56
C TYR A 141 5.24 -1.56 4.86
N ALA A 142 4.22 -1.47 4.02
CA ALA A 142 3.09 -0.57 4.18
C ALA A 142 1.78 -1.27 3.80
N VAL A 143 0.65 -0.68 4.20
CA VAL A 143 -0.69 -1.13 3.78
C VAL A 143 -1.08 -0.40 2.51
N MET A 144 -1.71 -1.10 1.57
CA MET A 144 -2.27 -0.51 0.36
C MET A 144 -3.71 -0.96 0.16
N ASN A 145 -4.52 -0.10 -0.46
CA ASN A 145 -5.80 -0.49 -1.04
C ASN A 145 -5.73 -0.25 -2.55
N ASP A 146 -5.57 -1.31 -3.32
CA ASP A 146 -5.47 -1.24 -4.79
C ASP A 146 -6.86 -1.15 -5.43
N PHE A 147 -7.52 0.01 -5.30
CA PHE A 147 -8.84 0.24 -5.89
C PHE A 147 -8.89 -0.13 -7.37
N SER A 148 -9.94 -0.88 -7.74
CA SER A 148 -10.11 -1.46 -9.06
C SER A 148 -11.46 -1.07 -9.66
N GLN A 149 -11.46 -0.58 -10.88
CA GLN A 149 -12.68 -0.40 -11.67
C GLN A 149 -12.84 -1.63 -12.55
N ARG A 150 -13.65 -2.62 -12.11
CA ARG A 150 -13.72 -3.94 -12.73
C ARG A 150 -14.20 -3.91 -14.18
N ASP A 151 -15.16 -3.04 -14.49
CA ASP A 151 -15.64 -2.87 -15.87
C ASP A 151 -14.59 -2.25 -16.81
N TRP A 152 -13.62 -1.50 -16.27
CA TRP A 152 -12.47 -1.00 -17.02
C TRP A 152 -11.33 -2.02 -17.08
N GLN A 153 -11.10 -2.75 -15.99
CA GLN A 153 -10.07 -3.78 -15.88
C GLN A 153 -10.24 -4.86 -16.95
N TYR A 154 -11.49 -5.27 -17.22
CA TYR A 154 -11.80 -6.37 -18.15
C TYR A 154 -12.19 -5.93 -19.55
N ARG A 155 -12.01 -4.64 -19.92
CA ARG A 155 -12.25 -4.16 -21.28
C ARG A 155 -11.24 -4.70 -22.29
N THR A 156 -10.03 -4.96 -21.84
CA THR A 156 -8.94 -5.52 -22.64
C THR A 156 -8.19 -6.59 -21.84
N GLN A 157 -7.19 -7.21 -22.43
CA GLN A 157 -6.34 -8.16 -21.73
C GLN A 157 -5.41 -7.48 -20.69
N GLN A 158 -5.18 -6.17 -20.81
CA GLN A 158 -4.33 -5.40 -19.89
C GLN A 158 -5.17 -4.71 -18.82
N TRP A 159 -4.83 -4.91 -17.55
CA TRP A 159 -5.59 -4.38 -16.41
C TRP A 159 -5.37 -2.89 -16.14
N LEU A 160 -4.37 -2.29 -16.77
CA LEU A 160 -3.87 -0.94 -16.55
C LEU A 160 -4.99 0.09 -16.36
N GLN A 161 -5.95 0.14 -17.27
CA GLN A 161 -7.02 1.15 -17.26
C GLN A 161 -8.01 1.01 -16.09
N GLY A 162 -8.16 -0.20 -15.52
CA GLY A 162 -8.98 -0.46 -14.34
C GLY A 162 -8.25 -0.26 -13.01
N LYS A 163 -6.95 -0.02 -13.06
CA LYS A 163 -6.06 0.06 -11.89
C LYS A 163 -5.40 1.44 -11.70
N ASN A 164 -5.69 2.41 -12.58
CA ASN A 164 -5.00 3.69 -12.62
C ASN A 164 -5.93 4.91 -12.64
N LEU A 165 -7.02 4.88 -11.86
CA LEU A 165 -7.74 6.10 -11.54
C LEU A 165 -6.85 6.97 -10.63
N ASP A 166 -6.70 8.24 -10.99
CA ASP A 166 -5.90 9.19 -10.20
C ASP A 166 -6.39 9.28 -8.76
N GLU A 167 -5.47 9.42 -7.82
CA GLU A 167 -5.72 9.59 -6.38
C GLU A 167 -6.70 8.55 -5.79
N SER A 168 -6.64 7.29 -6.24
CA SER A 168 -7.58 6.26 -5.80
C SER A 168 -7.00 5.26 -4.81
N SER A 169 -5.71 4.90 -4.93
CA SER A 169 -5.13 3.82 -4.15
C SER A 169 -4.39 4.36 -2.92
N ALA A 170 -4.97 4.19 -1.73
CA ALA A 170 -4.36 4.58 -0.47
C ALA A 170 -3.09 3.75 -0.20
N LEU A 171 -1.97 4.44 0.15
CA LEU A 171 -0.71 3.80 0.51
C LEU A 171 -0.17 4.39 1.82
N GLY A 172 -0.09 3.59 2.87
CA GLY A 172 0.41 4.03 4.18
C GLY A 172 -0.02 3.12 5.34
N PRO A 173 -0.32 3.66 6.53
CA PRO A 173 -0.17 5.08 6.92
C PRO A 173 1.29 5.51 7.08
N TRP A 174 2.21 4.57 7.23
CA TRP A 174 3.65 4.72 7.34
C TRP A 174 4.36 3.54 6.71
N LEU A 175 5.66 3.66 6.55
CA LEU A 175 6.56 2.55 6.27
C LEU A 175 7.03 1.96 7.60
N THR A 176 6.68 0.72 7.88
CA THR A 176 7.28 -0.06 8.96
C THR A 176 8.57 -0.67 8.42
N MET A 177 9.70 -0.26 8.98
CA MET A 177 11.02 -0.68 8.48
C MET A 177 11.22 -2.19 8.62
N ALA A 178 11.91 -2.78 7.65
CA ALA A 178 12.24 -4.22 7.65
C ALA A 178 13.24 -4.63 8.74
N THR A 179 13.83 -3.65 9.43
CA THR A 179 14.71 -3.88 10.58
C THR A 179 14.36 -2.91 11.72
N ASP A 180 14.50 -3.37 12.95
CA ASP A 180 14.35 -2.50 14.12
C ASP A 180 15.67 -1.77 14.47
N GLU A 181 15.64 -0.92 15.53
CA GLU A 181 16.81 -0.17 16.03
C GLU A 181 18.00 -1.05 16.42
N LYS A 182 17.76 -2.32 16.67
CA LYS A 182 18.79 -3.29 17.06
C LYS A 182 19.26 -4.13 15.87
N GLY A 183 18.81 -3.79 14.63
CA GLY A 183 19.07 -4.56 13.43
C GLY A 183 18.34 -5.90 13.37
N GLN A 184 17.32 -6.11 14.22
CA GLN A 184 16.52 -7.34 14.17
C GLN A 184 15.53 -7.26 13.00
N PRO A 185 15.41 -8.32 12.20
CA PRO A 185 14.49 -8.34 11.07
C PRO A 185 13.04 -8.26 11.53
N PHE A 186 12.25 -7.52 10.78
CA PHE A 186 10.79 -7.48 10.85
C PHE A 186 10.23 -7.95 9.51
N ASP A 187 9.50 -9.06 9.51
CA ASP A 187 8.87 -9.64 8.32
C ASP A 187 7.43 -10.04 8.66
N PRO A 188 6.42 -9.26 8.20
CA PRO A 188 5.02 -9.55 8.49
C PRO A 188 4.53 -10.83 7.79
N VAL A 189 5.17 -11.23 6.68
CA VAL A 189 4.81 -12.46 5.95
C VAL A 189 5.29 -13.68 6.71
N ALA A 190 6.53 -13.68 7.16
CA ALA A 190 7.08 -14.76 7.98
C ALA A 190 6.37 -14.88 9.34
N ALA A 191 5.91 -13.73 9.89
CA ALA A 191 5.10 -13.71 11.12
C ALA A 191 3.66 -14.17 10.92
N GLY A 192 3.20 -14.35 9.67
CA GLY A 192 1.81 -14.70 9.36
C GLY A 192 0.80 -13.61 9.75
N ALA A 193 1.21 -12.35 9.69
CA ALA A 193 0.34 -11.21 10.05
C ALA A 193 -0.97 -11.24 9.27
N MET A 194 -2.07 -10.88 9.94
CA MET A 194 -3.39 -10.88 9.33
C MET A 194 -3.62 -9.58 8.58
N LEU A 195 -4.10 -9.71 7.34
CA LEU A 195 -4.68 -8.64 6.54
C LEU A 195 -6.20 -8.71 6.69
N ARG A 196 -6.83 -7.56 6.99
CA ARG A 196 -8.28 -7.42 7.09
C ARG A 196 -8.75 -6.21 6.29
N THR A 197 -9.90 -6.38 5.63
CA THR A 197 -10.59 -5.28 4.94
C THR A 197 -12.04 -5.22 5.41
N TRP A 198 -12.49 -4.01 5.74
CA TRP A 198 -13.89 -3.73 6.08
C TRP A 198 -14.50 -2.75 5.08
N VAL A 199 -15.77 -2.96 4.76
CA VAL A 199 -16.61 -2.01 4.03
C VAL A 199 -17.76 -1.62 4.93
N ASN A 200 -17.89 -0.34 5.25
CA ASN A 200 -18.90 0.19 6.18
C ASN A 200 -18.94 -0.55 7.54
N GLY A 201 -17.76 -0.96 8.03
CA GLY A 201 -17.59 -1.71 9.26
C GLY A 201 -17.88 -3.21 9.15
N GLU A 202 -18.30 -3.72 8.00
CA GLU A 202 -18.48 -5.14 7.74
C GLU A 202 -17.17 -5.76 7.24
N LEU A 203 -16.72 -6.83 7.90
CA LEU A 203 -15.50 -7.56 7.51
C LEU A 203 -15.72 -8.27 6.16
N ARG A 204 -14.84 -8.02 5.21
CA ARG A 204 -14.89 -8.53 3.83
C ARG A 204 -13.73 -9.44 3.48
N GLN A 205 -12.52 -9.09 3.92
CA GLN A 205 -11.33 -9.90 3.72
C GLN A 205 -10.67 -10.14 5.09
N GLU A 206 -10.25 -11.38 5.35
CA GLU A 206 -9.47 -11.74 6.54
C GLU A 206 -8.56 -12.93 6.20
N HIS A 207 -7.26 -12.66 5.95
CA HIS A 207 -6.33 -13.67 5.51
C HIS A 207 -4.93 -13.43 6.08
N SER A 208 -4.22 -14.52 6.32
CA SER A 208 -2.82 -14.45 6.71
C SER A 208 -1.93 -14.14 5.51
N LEU A 209 -0.95 -13.26 5.69
CA LEU A 209 0.08 -12.99 4.69
C LEU A 209 0.95 -14.23 4.38
N ALA A 210 0.93 -15.24 5.25
CA ALA A 210 1.59 -16.50 4.97
C ALA A 210 1.03 -17.26 3.75
N ASP A 211 -0.21 -16.92 3.30
CA ASP A 211 -0.86 -17.54 2.14
C ASP A 211 -0.40 -16.97 0.78
N LEU A 212 0.46 -15.94 0.76
CA LEU A 212 1.09 -15.45 -0.46
C LEU A 212 1.81 -16.58 -1.21
N VAL A 213 1.55 -16.68 -2.53
CA VAL A 213 2.19 -17.68 -3.42
C VAL A 213 3.64 -17.28 -3.67
N PHE A 214 3.86 -16.05 -4.16
CA PHE A 214 5.17 -15.46 -4.34
C PHE A 214 5.47 -14.52 -3.18
N LYS A 215 6.54 -14.81 -2.43
CA LYS A 215 6.94 -14.05 -1.25
C LYS A 215 7.65 -12.73 -1.66
N PRO A 216 7.75 -11.74 -0.76
CA PRO A 216 8.37 -10.45 -1.08
C PRO A 216 9.73 -10.55 -1.78
N GLN A 217 10.65 -11.33 -1.24
CA GLN A 217 11.99 -11.46 -1.81
C GLN A 217 12.00 -12.14 -3.18
N GLU A 218 11.13 -13.14 -3.39
CA GLU A 218 10.97 -13.82 -4.69
C GLU A 218 10.47 -12.86 -5.78
N LEU A 219 9.55 -11.94 -5.42
CA LEU A 219 9.07 -10.91 -6.34
C LEU A 219 10.15 -9.89 -6.68
N VAL A 220 10.96 -9.47 -5.69
CA VAL A 220 12.11 -8.59 -5.93
C VAL A 220 13.07 -9.24 -6.92
N GLU A 221 13.51 -10.48 -6.63
CA GLU A 221 14.41 -11.24 -7.51
C GLU A 221 13.83 -11.44 -8.91
N TYR A 222 12.52 -11.73 -9.01
CA TYR A 222 11.85 -11.89 -10.30
C TYR A 222 11.85 -10.60 -11.13
N VAL A 223 11.53 -9.45 -10.49
CA VAL A 223 11.52 -8.14 -11.15
C VAL A 223 12.93 -7.74 -11.60
N GLU A 224 13.95 -7.97 -10.78
CA GLU A 224 15.34 -7.60 -11.08
C GLU A 224 15.92 -8.33 -12.30
N ASN A 225 15.30 -9.44 -12.77
CA ASN A 225 15.69 -10.05 -14.03
C ASN A 225 15.42 -9.18 -15.26
N PHE A 226 14.50 -8.21 -15.18
CA PHE A 226 14.13 -7.38 -16.34
C PHE A 226 14.08 -5.88 -16.07
N ALA A 227 14.05 -5.47 -14.79
CA ALA A 227 13.98 -4.06 -14.41
C ALA A 227 14.77 -3.81 -13.12
N THR A 228 15.63 -2.79 -13.11
CA THR A 228 16.33 -2.38 -11.90
C THR A 228 15.34 -1.77 -10.91
N LEU A 229 15.34 -2.23 -9.66
CA LEU A 229 14.61 -1.63 -8.56
C LEU A 229 15.48 -0.60 -7.85
N GLU A 230 14.89 0.55 -7.56
CA GLU A 230 15.55 1.68 -6.92
C GLU A 230 14.89 1.99 -5.57
N ALA A 231 15.62 2.63 -4.67
CA ALA A 231 15.08 3.05 -3.37
C ALA A 231 13.85 3.95 -3.57
N GLY A 232 12.75 3.64 -2.88
CA GLY A 232 11.46 4.29 -3.02
C GLY A 232 10.53 3.67 -4.09
N ASP A 233 10.98 2.68 -4.87
CA ASP A 233 10.06 1.89 -5.70
C ASP A 233 9.11 1.07 -4.81
N VAL A 234 7.89 0.83 -5.28
CA VAL A 234 6.83 0.13 -4.55
C VAL A 234 6.41 -1.13 -5.30
N ILE A 235 6.24 -2.24 -4.58
CA ILE A 235 5.62 -3.45 -5.11
C ILE A 235 4.45 -3.83 -4.21
N ALA A 236 3.22 -3.83 -4.75
CA ALA A 236 2.03 -4.35 -4.10
C ALA A 236 1.90 -5.85 -4.38
N LEU A 237 1.60 -6.63 -3.33
CA LEU A 237 1.77 -8.07 -3.37
C LEU A 237 0.49 -8.85 -3.71
N GLY A 238 -0.57 -8.17 -4.12
CA GLY A 238 -1.86 -8.77 -4.43
C GLY A 238 -2.79 -8.86 -3.22
N THR A 239 -4.05 -9.07 -3.53
CA THR A 239 -5.16 -9.11 -2.57
C THR A 239 -5.63 -10.54 -2.30
N PRO A 240 -6.09 -10.86 -1.07
CA PRO A 240 -6.74 -12.14 -0.76
C PRO A 240 -8.18 -12.21 -1.27
N ALA A 241 -8.84 -13.35 -1.06
CA ALA A 241 -10.27 -13.57 -1.31
C ALA A 241 -11.15 -12.58 -0.52
N GLY A 242 -12.41 -12.42 -0.96
CA GLY A 242 -13.40 -11.54 -0.33
C GLY A 242 -13.53 -10.17 -1.00
N VAL A 243 -12.97 -9.98 -2.20
CA VAL A 243 -13.23 -8.80 -3.03
C VAL A 243 -14.70 -8.74 -3.46
N GLY A 244 -15.25 -7.54 -3.63
CA GLY A 244 -16.67 -7.38 -4.00
C GLY A 244 -17.04 -8.05 -5.31
N HIS A 245 -16.11 -8.12 -6.26
CA HIS A 245 -16.30 -8.80 -7.55
C HIS A 245 -16.46 -10.32 -7.41
N GLY A 246 -15.79 -10.95 -6.45
CA GLY A 246 -15.87 -12.40 -6.18
C GLY A 246 -17.15 -12.84 -5.45
N MET A 247 -17.92 -11.91 -4.90
CA MET A 247 -19.14 -12.23 -4.16
C MET A 247 -20.28 -12.71 -5.06
N THR A 248 -21.23 -13.43 -4.49
CA THR A 248 -22.43 -13.92 -5.20
C THR A 248 -23.70 -13.44 -4.48
N PRO A 249 -24.46 -12.45 -5.01
CA PRO A 249 -24.11 -11.63 -6.17
C PRO A 249 -22.95 -10.67 -5.91
N PRO A 250 -22.23 -10.17 -6.96
CA PRO A 250 -21.16 -9.19 -6.79
C PRO A 250 -21.61 -7.92 -6.06
N GLN A 251 -20.77 -7.39 -5.17
CA GLN A 251 -21.04 -6.19 -4.38
C GLN A 251 -19.95 -5.15 -4.64
N TYR A 252 -20.34 -4.05 -5.28
CA TYR A 252 -19.42 -2.96 -5.63
C TYR A 252 -19.63 -1.76 -4.72
N LEU A 253 -18.60 -0.93 -4.60
CA LEU A 253 -18.61 0.28 -3.79
C LEU A 253 -19.43 1.40 -4.45
N GLY A 254 -20.16 2.15 -3.63
CA GLY A 254 -20.95 3.29 -4.01
C GLY A 254 -20.49 4.59 -3.32
N HIS A 255 -21.18 5.70 -3.65
CA HIS A 255 -20.94 6.99 -2.99
C HIS A 255 -21.24 6.91 -1.50
N GLY A 256 -20.31 7.38 -0.68
CA GLY A 256 -20.40 7.39 0.78
C GLY A 256 -19.88 6.12 1.47
N ASP A 257 -19.59 5.04 0.71
CA ASP A 257 -19.00 3.85 1.31
C ASP A 257 -17.60 4.15 1.85
N THR A 258 -17.30 3.54 3.00
CA THR A 258 -15.98 3.62 3.64
C THR A 258 -15.30 2.26 3.57
N VAL A 259 -14.06 2.25 3.11
CA VAL A 259 -13.22 1.05 3.05
C VAL A 259 -12.03 1.25 3.97
N GLU A 260 -11.82 0.29 4.86
CA GLU A 260 -10.67 0.23 5.75
C GLU A 260 -9.85 -1.02 5.45
N VAL A 261 -8.54 -0.88 5.35
CA VAL A 261 -7.60 -2.01 5.21
C VAL A 261 -6.59 -1.93 6.34
N GLU A 262 -6.42 -3.02 7.05
CA GLU A 262 -5.46 -3.15 8.16
C GLU A 262 -4.56 -4.36 7.94
N ILE A 263 -3.28 -4.21 8.29
CA ILE A 263 -2.36 -5.34 8.44
C ILE A 263 -1.76 -5.26 9.84
N GLU A 264 -1.81 -6.38 10.56
CA GLU A 264 -1.27 -6.48 11.92
C GLU A 264 0.19 -6.03 11.97
N GLY A 265 0.48 -5.08 12.87
CA GLY A 265 1.82 -4.51 13.04
C GLY A 265 2.19 -3.39 12.06
N LEU A 266 1.44 -3.21 10.97
CA LEU A 266 1.71 -2.17 9.96
C LEU A 266 0.79 -0.95 10.09
N GLY A 267 -0.43 -1.11 10.59
CA GLY A 267 -1.42 -0.04 10.73
C GLY A 267 -2.60 -0.21 9.78
N ARG A 268 -3.36 0.89 9.60
CA ARG A 268 -4.62 0.90 8.87
C ARG A 268 -4.68 2.08 7.91
N VAL A 269 -5.24 1.89 6.73
CA VAL A 269 -5.67 2.95 5.81
C VAL A 269 -7.20 2.98 5.74
N SER A 270 -7.79 4.16 5.50
CA SER A 270 -9.23 4.34 5.43
C SER A 270 -9.59 5.34 4.34
N SER A 271 -10.49 4.96 3.45
CA SER A 271 -10.94 5.76 2.32
C SER A 271 -12.45 5.85 2.26
N THR A 272 -13.00 7.04 2.03
CA THR A 272 -14.42 7.24 1.76
C THR A 272 -14.63 7.53 0.27
N ILE A 273 -15.59 6.87 -0.37
CA ILE A 273 -15.85 6.98 -1.79
C ILE A 273 -16.71 8.22 -2.07
N ASP A 274 -16.22 9.10 -2.94
CA ASP A 274 -16.90 10.33 -3.38
C ASP A 274 -17.14 10.28 -4.90
N VAL A 275 -18.31 9.79 -5.31
CA VAL A 275 -18.71 9.71 -6.73
C VAL A 275 -19.19 11.07 -7.19
N ARG A 276 -18.61 11.61 -8.29
CA ARG A 276 -18.90 12.92 -8.86
C ARG A 276 -19.30 12.87 -10.32
#